data_9a06566a31d1d055e3a63049d2c7bfa6
#
_entry.id   9a06566a31d1d055e3a63049d2c7bfa6
#
_cell.length_a   1.000
_cell.length_b   1.000
_cell.length_c   1.000
_cell.angle_alpha   90.00
_cell.angle_beta   90.00
_cell.angle_gamma   90.00
#
_symmetry.space_group_name_H-M   'P 1'
#
loop_
_entity.id
_entity.type
_entity.pdbx_description
1 polymer ?
#
loop_
_entity_poly.entity_id
_entity_poly.type
_entity_poly.pdbx_seq_one_letter_code
_entity_poly.pdbx_strand_id
1 'polypeptide(L)'
;MRIIKQLFAVLLISMVTISARADVLVLVHGYLGSAHSWETSGVNAVLNANGWPRAGMLTAGPAGVQLLPAAITATEGNAVYAVELPSLAPMMIQADYLQVMLQQIAARHPGESTHIAAHSAGGVVARIVLVRGGAANAKSLITISSPHLGTERAVQALDASDTSFPFCLVEDFFSGGKVSLLKDSRGALVDLTPAYPGSLLHWLNSQPHPDIAYYSVIRPGPVGMGDELIPAFSQDMNNIPVLKGRSQVSIVATRHMLNPQDGMVLVNVLSRL
;
A
#
# COMPACT_ATOMS: atom_id res chain seq x y z
N MET A 1 56.01 -11.39 -55.63
CA MET A 1 55.82 -11.30 -54.18
C MET A 1 54.54 -10.51 -53.95
N ARG A 2 53.45 -11.21 -53.64
CA ARG A 2 52.15 -10.59 -53.30
C ARG A 2 52.02 -10.59 -51.78
N ILE A 3 52.00 -9.42 -51.17
CA ILE A 3 51.76 -9.23 -49.76
C ILE A 3 50.25 -9.23 -49.56
N ILE A 4 49.73 -10.27 -48.93
CA ILE A 4 48.33 -10.35 -48.50
C ILE A 4 48.22 -9.54 -47.21
N LYS A 5 47.54 -8.41 -47.31
CA LYS A 5 47.12 -7.64 -46.13
C LYS A 5 45.87 -8.31 -45.54
N GLN A 6 46.02 -9.00 -44.42
CA GLN A 6 44.90 -9.47 -43.58
C GLN A 6 44.37 -8.29 -42.80
N LEU A 7 43.16 -7.82 -43.15
CA LEU A 7 42.38 -6.91 -42.31
C LEU A 7 41.75 -7.76 -41.19
N PHE A 8 42.24 -7.57 -39.97
CA PHE A 8 41.50 -7.99 -38.77
C PHE A 8 40.40 -6.99 -38.51
N ALA A 9 39.17 -7.31 -38.90
CA ALA A 9 37.97 -6.59 -38.45
C ALA A 9 37.69 -7.04 -37.01
N VAL A 10 38.04 -6.20 -36.04
CA VAL A 10 37.61 -6.36 -34.64
C VAL A 10 36.15 -5.94 -34.55
N LEU A 11 35.26 -6.91 -34.54
CA LEU A 11 33.83 -6.69 -34.26
C LEU A 11 33.67 -6.39 -32.76
N LEU A 12 33.63 -5.11 -32.41
CA LEU A 12 33.23 -4.69 -31.06
C LEU A 12 31.73 -4.96 -30.93
N ILE A 13 31.39 -6.12 -30.39
CA ILE A 13 30.05 -6.38 -29.87
C ILE A 13 29.92 -5.56 -28.58
N SER A 14 29.35 -4.38 -28.67
CA SER A 14 28.87 -3.64 -27.54
C SER A 14 27.73 -4.48 -26.95
N MET A 15 28.02 -5.29 -25.92
CA MET A 15 27.01 -5.87 -25.06
C MET A 15 26.31 -4.69 -24.39
N VAL A 16 25.17 -4.31 -24.92
CA VAL A 16 24.20 -3.52 -24.17
C VAL A 16 23.74 -4.43 -23.04
N THR A 17 24.37 -4.30 -21.90
CA THR A 17 23.85 -4.88 -20.67
C THR A 17 22.52 -4.18 -20.43
N ILE A 18 21.42 -4.83 -20.80
CA ILE A 18 20.11 -4.47 -20.27
C ILE A 18 20.23 -4.76 -18.78
N SER A 19 20.61 -3.74 -18.02
CA SER A 19 20.53 -3.82 -16.57
C SER A 19 19.05 -4.08 -16.26
N ALA A 20 18.74 -5.26 -15.77
CA ALA A 20 17.42 -5.54 -15.24
C ALA A 20 17.17 -4.46 -14.19
N ARG A 21 16.22 -3.58 -14.47
CA ARG A 21 15.91 -2.46 -13.59
C ARG A 21 15.30 -3.06 -12.34
N ALA A 22 15.92 -2.83 -11.21
CA ALA A 22 15.37 -3.23 -9.94
C ALA A 22 14.20 -2.32 -9.60
N ASP A 23 13.13 -2.88 -9.08
CA ASP A 23 11.96 -2.13 -8.66
C ASP A 23 11.80 -2.22 -7.14
N VAL A 24 11.17 -1.21 -6.56
CA VAL A 24 10.92 -1.12 -5.12
C VAL A 24 9.45 -1.28 -4.84
N LEU A 25 9.10 -2.21 -3.95
CA LEU A 25 7.76 -2.38 -3.41
C LEU A 25 7.69 -1.82 -2.00
N VAL A 26 6.75 -0.90 -1.76
CA VAL A 26 6.48 -0.35 -0.44
C VAL A 26 5.15 -0.86 0.08
N LEU A 27 5.17 -1.50 1.24
CA LEU A 27 4.04 -2.13 1.90
C LEU A 27 3.48 -1.22 3.00
N VAL A 28 2.24 -0.78 2.85
CA VAL A 28 1.56 0.16 3.75
C VAL A 28 0.42 -0.55 4.46
N HIS A 29 0.50 -0.64 5.79
CA HIS A 29 -0.55 -1.26 6.61
C HIS A 29 -1.76 -0.34 6.81
N GLY A 30 -2.86 -0.89 7.33
CA GLY A 30 -4.08 -0.16 7.63
C GLY A 30 -4.21 0.25 9.09
N TYR A 31 -5.42 0.71 9.44
CA TYR A 31 -5.83 1.06 10.80
C TYR A 31 -5.62 -0.14 11.75
N LEU A 32 -5.08 0.12 12.94
CA LEU A 32 -4.65 -0.89 13.92
C LEU A 32 -3.62 -1.91 13.42
N GLY A 33 -3.15 -1.75 12.21
CA GLY A 33 -2.06 -2.56 11.66
C GLY A 33 -0.69 -2.03 12.04
N SER A 34 0.33 -2.74 11.60
CA SER A 34 1.73 -2.37 11.70
C SER A 34 2.51 -2.91 10.50
N ALA A 35 3.75 -2.46 10.33
CA ALA A 35 4.64 -3.04 9.31
C ALA A 35 4.78 -4.56 9.46
N HIS A 36 4.67 -5.06 10.69
CA HIS A 36 4.74 -6.49 11.00
C HIS A 36 3.54 -7.29 10.48
N SER A 37 2.40 -6.65 10.18
CA SER A 37 1.23 -7.33 9.62
C SER A 37 1.54 -8.05 8.31
N TRP A 38 2.46 -7.53 7.50
CA TRP A 38 2.90 -8.11 6.25
C TRP A 38 3.74 -9.39 6.43
N GLU A 39 4.38 -9.54 7.59
CA GLU A 39 5.11 -10.75 7.98
C GLU A 39 4.16 -11.82 8.49
N THR A 40 3.35 -11.46 9.50
CA THR A 40 2.46 -12.41 10.18
C THR A 40 1.37 -12.96 9.27
N SER A 41 0.99 -12.21 8.24
CA SER A 41 0.05 -12.67 7.21
C SER A 41 0.66 -13.67 6.20
N GLY A 42 1.98 -13.80 6.17
CA GLY A 42 2.70 -14.61 5.18
C GLY A 42 2.89 -13.93 3.81
N VAL A 43 2.41 -12.71 3.60
CA VAL A 43 2.58 -11.97 2.33
C VAL A 43 4.06 -11.79 2.00
N ASN A 44 4.87 -11.33 2.97
CA ASN A 44 6.32 -11.16 2.76
C ASN A 44 7.04 -12.48 2.45
N ALA A 45 6.61 -13.60 3.02
CA ALA A 45 7.18 -14.90 2.68
C ALA A 45 6.94 -15.27 1.20
N VAL A 46 5.71 -15.01 0.71
CA VAL A 46 5.36 -15.22 -0.70
C VAL A 46 6.15 -14.29 -1.62
N LEU A 47 6.23 -12.99 -1.31
CA LEU A 47 7.01 -12.02 -2.07
C LEU A 47 8.48 -12.43 -2.17
N ASN A 48 9.09 -12.79 -1.03
CA ASN A 48 10.48 -13.22 -0.97
C ASN A 48 10.75 -14.46 -1.82
N ALA A 49 9.84 -15.44 -1.78
CA ALA A 49 9.96 -16.66 -2.59
C ALA A 49 9.82 -16.40 -4.11
N ASN A 50 9.32 -15.22 -4.52
CA ASN A 50 9.07 -14.85 -5.90
C ASN A 50 9.93 -13.65 -6.37
N GLY A 51 11.14 -13.48 -5.83
CA GLY A 51 12.11 -12.50 -6.31
C GLY A 51 11.89 -11.07 -5.80
N TRP A 52 11.12 -10.92 -4.70
CA TRP A 52 10.90 -9.66 -3.99
C TRP A 52 11.39 -9.76 -2.55
N PRO A 53 12.72 -9.78 -2.33
CA PRO A 53 13.29 -9.94 -1.00
C PRO A 53 13.04 -8.72 -0.12
N ARG A 54 12.94 -8.97 1.20
CA ARG A 54 12.87 -7.91 2.21
C ARG A 54 14.16 -7.10 2.24
N ALA A 55 14.05 -5.79 2.11
CA ALA A 55 15.14 -4.84 2.30
C ALA A 55 15.12 -4.20 3.69
N GLY A 56 13.94 -4.06 4.31
CA GLY A 56 13.84 -3.54 5.66
C GLY A 56 12.47 -2.99 6.02
N MET A 57 12.41 -2.34 7.18
CA MET A 57 11.26 -1.63 7.68
C MET A 57 11.64 -0.18 7.98
N LEU A 58 10.83 0.78 7.53
CA LEU A 58 10.98 2.17 7.92
C LEU A 58 10.03 2.50 9.07
N THR A 59 10.55 3.14 10.08
CA THR A 59 9.79 3.68 11.21
C THR A 59 10.15 5.14 11.39
N ALA A 60 9.28 5.93 11.99
CA ALA A 60 9.54 7.32 12.30
C ALA A 60 9.40 7.57 13.80
N GLY A 61 10.31 8.38 14.34
CA GLY A 61 10.35 8.76 15.73
C GLY A 61 10.89 10.19 15.89
N PRO A 62 11.14 10.64 17.11
CA PRO A 62 11.67 11.99 17.40
C PRO A 62 13.01 12.29 16.69
N ALA A 63 13.79 11.25 16.37
CA ALA A 63 15.07 11.35 15.63
C ALA A 63 14.88 11.35 14.09
N GLY A 64 13.63 11.42 13.59
CA GLY A 64 13.31 11.30 12.17
C GLY A 64 12.99 9.88 11.74
N VAL A 65 13.02 9.64 10.42
CA VAL A 65 12.78 8.33 9.84
C VAL A 65 14.02 7.45 9.95
N GLN A 66 13.84 6.24 10.47
CA GLN A 66 14.89 5.24 10.63
C GLN A 66 14.59 4.02 9.80
N LEU A 67 15.60 3.47 9.15
CA LEU A 67 15.55 2.18 8.48
C LEU A 67 16.04 1.10 9.44
N LEU A 68 15.20 0.13 9.74
CA LEU A 68 15.58 -1.12 10.38
C LEU A 68 15.84 -2.15 9.27
N PRO A 69 17.10 -2.50 8.99
CA PRO A 69 17.44 -3.39 7.88
C PRO A 69 16.89 -4.79 8.14
N ALA A 70 16.57 -5.50 7.06
CA ALA A 70 16.30 -6.93 7.15
C ALA A 70 17.58 -7.69 7.51
N ALA A 71 17.43 -8.84 8.17
CA ALA A 71 18.58 -9.71 8.52
C ALA A 71 19.33 -10.22 7.28
N ILE A 72 18.64 -10.28 6.13
CA ILE A 72 19.22 -10.62 4.83
C ILE A 72 18.89 -9.45 3.90
N THR A 73 19.86 -8.62 3.58
CA THR A 73 19.74 -7.56 2.58
C THR A 73 19.99 -8.17 1.20
N ALA A 74 19.01 -8.09 0.30
CA ALA A 74 19.29 -8.27 -1.12
C ALA A 74 20.20 -7.13 -1.56
N THR A 75 21.35 -7.46 -2.10
CA THR A 75 22.32 -6.47 -2.57
C THR A 75 22.09 -6.04 -4.00
N GLU A 76 21.27 -6.80 -4.75
CA GLU A 76 20.93 -6.55 -6.15
C GLU A 76 19.51 -7.05 -6.44
N GLY A 77 18.79 -6.36 -7.32
CA GLY A 77 17.43 -6.70 -7.75
C GLY A 77 16.32 -6.00 -6.96
N ASN A 78 15.11 -6.52 -7.07
CA ASN A 78 13.92 -5.94 -6.43
C ASN A 78 14.07 -5.85 -4.91
N ALA A 79 13.41 -4.86 -4.31
CA ALA A 79 13.47 -4.62 -2.88
C ALA A 79 12.07 -4.38 -2.27
N VAL A 80 11.79 -4.98 -1.11
CA VAL A 80 10.53 -4.77 -0.38
C VAL A 80 10.80 -4.05 0.93
N TYR A 81 10.13 -2.92 1.11
CA TYR A 81 10.11 -2.16 2.36
C TYR A 81 8.72 -2.17 2.98
N ALA A 82 8.60 -2.48 4.25
CA ALA A 82 7.39 -2.22 5.02
C ALA A 82 7.53 -0.89 5.77
N VAL A 83 6.46 -0.11 5.86
CA VAL A 83 6.45 1.15 6.59
C VAL A 83 5.62 1.05 7.86
N GLU A 84 6.13 1.59 8.96
CA GLU A 84 5.42 1.69 10.23
C GLU A 84 4.83 3.09 10.37
N LEU A 85 3.50 3.17 10.30
CA LEU A 85 2.75 4.41 10.41
C LEU A 85 2.06 4.51 11.79
N PRO A 86 1.80 5.71 12.30
CA PRO A 86 0.99 5.91 13.50
C PRO A 86 -0.47 5.57 13.20
N SER A 87 -0.82 4.28 13.22
CA SER A 87 -2.08 3.73 12.67
C SER A 87 -3.36 4.26 13.31
N LEU A 88 -3.28 4.91 14.47
CA LEU A 88 -4.39 5.58 15.16
C LEU A 88 -4.52 7.06 14.80
N ALA A 89 -3.50 7.67 14.22
CA ALA A 89 -3.53 9.09 13.86
C ALA A 89 -4.44 9.35 12.65
N PRO A 90 -4.96 10.58 12.49
CA PRO A 90 -5.67 11.00 11.28
C PRO A 90 -4.91 10.66 10.00
N MET A 91 -5.64 10.36 8.91
CA MET A 91 -5.04 9.90 7.64
C MET A 91 -4.05 10.91 7.04
N MET A 92 -4.27 12.21 7.23
CA MET A 92 -3.34 13.25 6.78
C MET A 92 -1.99 13.17 7.49
N ILE A 93 -2.00 12.92 8.80
CA ILE A 93 -0.76 12.75 9.59
C ILE A 93 -0.03 11.49 9.14
N GLN A 94 -0.74 10.37 8.96
CA GLN A 94 -0.13 9.15 8.43
C GLN A 94 0.47 9.37 7.04
N ALA A 95 -0.18 10.18 6.19
CA ALA A 95 0.32 10.53 4.87
C ALA A 95 1.61 11.36 4.93
N ASP A 96 1.74 12.28 5.89
CA ASP A 96 2.99 13.03 6.10
C ASP A 96 4.15 12.09 6.45
N TYR A 97 3.93 11.12 7.34
CA TYR A 97 4.92 10.08 7.66
C TYR A 97 5.28 9.23 6.45
N LEU A 98 4.27 8.73 5.72
CA LEU A 98 4.49 7.92 4.53
C LEU A 98 5.28 8.70 3.46
N GLN A 99 4.96 9.97 3.24
CA GLN A 99 5.66 10.81 2.27
C GLN A 99 7.16 10.89 2.56
N VAL A 100 7.56 11.15 3.81
CA VAL A 100 8.96 11.22 4.21
C VAL A 100 9.66 9.85 4.04
N MET A 101 8.97 8.76 4.38
CA MET A 101 9.50 7.41 4.18
C MET A 101 9.71 7.08 2.70
N LEU A 102 8.75 7.43 1.83
CA LEU A 102 8.89 7.25 0.38
C LEU A 102 10.04 8.08 -0.20
N GLN A 103 10.25 9.30 0.28
CA GLN A 103 11.39 10.13 -0.12
C GLN A 103 12.73 9.48 0.28
N GLN A 104 12.81 8.91 1.48
CA GLN A 104 14.01 8.20 1.92
C GLN A 104 14.27 6.92 1.11
N ILE A 105 13.23 6.17 0.76
CA ILE A 105 13.34 4.99 -0.10
C ILE A 105 13.83 5.44 -1.49
N ALA A 106 13.21 6.44 -2.10
CA ALA A 106 13.60 6.97 -3.41
C ALA A 106 15.06 7.46 -3.43
N ALA A 107 15.55 8.05 -2.34
CA ALA A 107 16.94 8.46 -2.23
C ALA A 107 17.95 7.29 -2.17
N ARG A 108 17.50 6.11 -1.68
CA ARG A 108 18.30 4.88 -1.67
C ARG A 108 18.27 4.13 -3.00
N HIS A 109 17.23 4.36 -3.79
CA HIS A 109 16.96 3.69 -5.05
C HIS A 109 16.81 4.70 -6.20
N PRO A 110 17.89 5.43 -6.53
CA PRO A 110 17.85 6.48 -7.53
C PRO A 110 17.53 5.92 -8.93
N GLY A 111 16.44 6.41 -9.51
CA GLY A 111 15.99 6.00 -10.84
C GLY A 111 15.22 4.68 -10.91
N GLU A 112 15.03 3.97 -9.81
CA GLU A 112 14.21 2.78 -9.73
C GLU A 112 12.72 3.14 -9.61
N SER A 113 11.85 2.27 -10.12
CA SER A 113 10.40 2.43 -10.01
C SER A 113 9.94 2.07 -8.61
N THR A 114 8.99 2.83 -8.07
CA THR A 114 8.35 2.50 -6.79
C THR A 114 6.92 2.04 -7.00
N HIS A 115 6.59 0.87 -6.48
CA HIS A 115 5.25 0.31 -6.42
C HIS A 115 4.76 0.40 -4.98
N ILE A 116 3.51 0.81 -4.78
CA ILE A 116 2.92 0.91 -3.44
C ILE A 116 1.81 -0.13 -3.33
N ALA A 117 1.94 -1.06 -2.38
CA ALA A 117 0.88 -1.99 -2.00
C ALA A 117 0.36 -1.59 -0.62
N ALA A 118 -0.94 -1.33 -0.54
CA ALA A 118 -1.56 -0.76 0.64
C ALA A 118 -2.80 -1.56 1.07
N HIS A 119 -2.86 -1.91 2.35
CA HIS A 119 -3.98 -2.65 2.92
C HIS A 119 -4.93 -1.71 3.67
N SER A 120 -6.24 -1.90 3.48
CA SER A 120 -7.29 -1.22 4.26
C SER A 120 -7.11 0.31 4.25
N ALA A 121 -7.14 0.98 5.40
CA ALA A 121 -6.93 2.43 5.54
C ALA A 121 -5.61 2.93 4.90
N GLY A 122 -4.59 2.07 4.82
CA GLY A 122 -3.32 2.39 4.14
C GLY A 122 -3.49 2.81 2.68
N GLY A 123 -4.51 2.29 1.98
CA GLY A 123 -4.83 2.70 0.60
C GLY A 123 -5.35 4.14 0.51
N VAL A 124 -6.07 4.61 1.52
CA VAL A 124 -6.47 6.02 1.65
C VAL A 124 -5.24 6.89 1.89
N VAL A 125 -4.38 6.49 2.83
CA VAL A 125 -3.11 7.19 3.15
C VAL A 125 -2.22 7.30 1.91
N ALA A 126 -2.03 6.20 1.18
CA ALA A 126 -1.21 6.18 -0.04
C ALA A 126 -1.77 7.11 -1.13
N ARG A 127 -3.10 7.14 -1.32
CA ARG A 127 -3.75 8.06 -2.25
C ARG A 127 -3.54 9.53 -1.86
N ILE A 128 -3.62 9.87 -0.58
CA ILE A 128 -3.34 11.24 -0.10
C ILE A 128 -1.92 11.67 -0.50
N VAL A 129 -0.92 10.80 -0.29
CA VAL A 129 0.46 11.10 -0.70
C VAL A 129 0.56 11.29 -2.21
N LEU A 130 -0.09 10.45 -3.00
CA LEU A 130 -0.06 10.52 -4.46
C LEU A 130 -0.68 11.82 -5.00
N VAL A 131 -1.85 12.22 -4.51
CA VAL A 131 -2.52 13.46 -4.97
C VAL A 131 -1.77 14.72 -4.53
N ARG A 132 -0.96 14.64 -3.47
CA ARG A 132 -0.08 15.72 -3.01
C ARG A 132 1.27 15.75 -3.74
N GLY A 133 1.51 14.85 -4.69
CA GLY A 133 2.77 14.75 -5.42
C GLY A 133 3.95 14.23 -4.58
N GLY A 134 3.66 13.58 -3.45
CA GLY A 134 4.67 13.13 -2.49
C GLY A 134 5.44 11.87 -2.86
N ALA A 135 5.16 11.25 -4.01
CA ALA A 135 5.77 10.00 -4.47
C ALA A 135 6.13 10.07 -5.97
N ALA A 136 7.10 10.91 -6.32
CA ALA A 136 7.47 11.21 -7.72
C ALA A 136 7.86 9.96 -8.55
N ASN A 137 8.45 8.94 -7.92
CA ASN A 137 8.87 7.71 -8.59
C ASN A 137 7.80 6.61 -8.57
N ALA A 138 6.60 6.88 -8.05
CA ALA A 138 5.52 5.89 -8.02
C ALA A 138 5.09 5.54 -9.45
N LYS A 139 5.01 4.24 -9.72
CA LYS A 139 4.53 3.67 -11.00
C LYS A 139 3.22 2.93 -10.84
N SER A 140 2.92 2.45 -9.64
CA SER A 140 1.63 1.82 -9.37
C SER A 140 1.17 2.00 -7.93
N LEU A 141 -0.15 1.94 -7.75
CA LEU A 141 -0.81 1.78 -6.47
C LEU A 141 -1.69 0.53 -6.53
N ILE A 142 -1.43 -0.42 -5.65
CA ILE A 142 -2.19 -1.65 -5.48
C ILE A 142 -2.87 -1.58 -4.12
N THR A 143 -4.19 -1.48 -4.08
CA THR A 143 -4.94 -1.43 -2.81
C THR A 143 -5.63 -2.76 -2.55
N ILE A 144 -5.57 -3.22 -1.30
CA ILE A 144 -6.17 -4.46 -0.85
C ILE A 144 -7.23 -4.11 0.19
N SER A 145 -8.50 -4.35 -0.14
CA SER A 145 -9.62 -4.11 0.78
C SER A 145 -9.65 -2.70 1.39
N SER A 146 -9.42 -1.66 0.58
CA SER A 146 -9.29 -0.27 1.06
C SER A 146 -10.60 0.51 0.97
N PRO A 147 -10.98 1.29 2.00
CA PRO A 147 -12.24 2.02 2.05
C PRO A 147 -12.18 3.35 1.27
N HIS A 148 -12.12 3.31 -0.04
CA HIS A 148 -11.99 4.51 -0.88
C HIS A 148 -13.20 5.44 -0.84
N LEU A 149 -14.38 4.88 -0.55
CA LEU A 149 -15.63 5.64 -0.33
C LEU A 149 -16.08 5.60 1.13
N GLY A 150 -15.20 5.11 2.02
CA GLY A 150 -15.46 4.98 3.44
C GLY A 150 -16.20 3.70 3.83
N THR A 151 -16.55 3.61 5.09
CA THR A 151 -17.26 2.46 5.66
C THR A 151 -18.17 2.85 6.83
N GLU A 152 -19.36 2.25 6.88
CA GLU A 152 -20.27 2.38 8.01
C GLU A 152 -19.69 1.81 9.32
N ARG A 153 -18.69 0.92 9.23
CA ARG A 153 -17.99 0.42 10.42
C ARG A 153 -17.25 1.53 11.16
N ALA A 154 -16.74 2.53 10.44
CA ALA A 154 -16.13 3.70 11.08
C ALA A 154 -17.16 4.53 11.84
N VAL A 155 -18.37 4.71 11.30
CA VAL A 155 -19.48 5.39 11.99
C VAL A 155 -19.87 4.61 13.26
N GLN A 156 -20.07 3.30 13.14
CA GLN A 156 -20.40 2.44 14.30
C GLN A 156 -19.33 2.49 15.39
N ALA A 157 -18.04 2.55 15.01
CA ALA A 157 -16.95 2.68 15.96
C ALA A 157 -16.93 4.05 16.65
N LEU A 158 -17.28 5.14 15.93
CA LEU A 158 -17.43 6.47 16.51
C LEU A 158 -18.59 6.51 17.49
N ASP A 159 -19.75 5.99 17.13
CA ASP A 159 -20.92 5.91 18.01
C ASP A 159 -20.62 5.11 19.28
N ALA A 160 -19.90 4.00 19.16
CA ALA A 160 -19.45 3.20 20.29
C ALA A 160 -18.46 3.96 21.20
N SER A 161 -17.66 4.89 20.66
CA SER A 161 -16.76 5.72 21.46
C SER A 161 -17.47 6.81 22.25
N ASP A 162 -18.65 7.24 21.80
CA ASP A 162 -19.45 8.32 22.40
C ASP A 162 -20.48 7.81 23.39
N THR A 163 -20.86 6.53 23.31
CA THR A 163 -21.87 5.90 24.19
C THR A 163 -21.24 4.88 25.12
N SER A 164 -21.71 4.83 26.38
CA SER A 164 -21.33 3.81 27.38
C SER A 164 -21.97 2.45 27.11
N PHE A 165 -22.29 2.10 25.85
CA PHE A 165 -23.12 0.95 25.51
C PHE A 165 -22.35 -0.36 25.26
N PRO A 166 -22.97 -1.55 25.44
CA PRO A 166 -22.28 -2.82 25.48
C PRO A 166 -21.66 -3.23 24.14
N PHE A 167 -20.44 -3.53 24.22
CA PHE A 167 -19.35 -3.68 23.29
C PHE A 167 -19.40 -4.88 22.34
N CYS A 168 -20.40 -5.74 22.31
CA CYS A 168 -20.31 -7.03 21.65
C CYS A 168 -19.99 -6.98 20.13
N LEU A 169 -20.36 -5.91 19.41
CA LEU A 169 -20.04 -5.79 17.98
C LEU A 169 -18.68 -5.15 17.71
N VAL A 170 -18.21 -4.31 18.65
CA VAL A 170 -16.90 -3.64 18.53
C VAL A 170 -15.80 -4.53 19.11
N GLU A 171 -16.06 -5.31 20.16
CA GLU A 171 -15.11 -6.29 20.70
C GLU A 171 -14.78 -7.40 19.71
N ASP A 172 -15.75 -7.92 18.98
CA ASP A 172 -15.50 -8.89 17.90
C ASP A 172 -14.66 -8.31 16.77
N PHE A 173 -14.75 -7.01 16.54
CA PHE A 173 -14.01 -6.31 15.51
C PHE A 173 -12.59 -5.94 15.94
N PHE A 174 -12.41 -5.49 17.15
CA PHE A 174 -11.14 -5.01 17.68
C PHE A 174 -10.47 -5.98 18.65
N SER A 175 -10.84 -7.26 18.66
CA SER A 175 -10.29 -8.36 19.47
C SER A 175 -9.47 -7.89 20.70
N GLY A 176 -10.14 -7.32 21.72
CA GLY A 176 -9.53 -6.83 22.94
C GLY A 176 -9.28 -5.31 23.03
N GLY A 177 -9.83 -4.51 22.10
CA GLY A 177 -9.70 -3.05 22.08
C GLY A 177 -10.49 -2.36 23.16
N LYS A 178 -9.79 -1.63 24.03
CA LYS A 178 -10.39 -0.78 25.08
C LYS A 178 -11.03 0.46 24.46
N VAL A 179 -12.07 1.02 25.09
CA VAL A 179 -12.71 2.32 24.72
C VAL A 179 -11.67 3.44 24.50
N SER A 180 -10.58 3.41 25.26
CA SER A 180 -9.46 4.34 25.09
C SER A 180 -8.89 4.30 23.66
N LEU A 181 -8.74 3.12 23.06
CA LEU A 181 -8.19 2.97 21.70
C LEU A 181 -9.08 3.63 20.64
N LEU A 182 -10.42 3.50 20.78
CA LEU A 182 -11.35 4.17 19.87
C LEU A 182 -11.31 5.69 20.03
N LYS A 183 -11.16 6.18 21.28
CA LYS A 183 -11.01 7.62 21.54
C LYS A 183 -9.70 8.16 20.98
N ASP A 184 -8.60 7.43 21.15
CA ASP A 184 -7.27 7.81 20.63
C ASP A 184 -7.23 7.80 19.09
N SER A 185 -8.06 6.95 18.47
CA SER A 185 -8.15 6.85 17.00
C SER A 185 -9.32 7.63 16.38
N ARG A 186 -10.04 8.45 17.16
CA ARG A 186 -11.22 9.17 16.68
C ARG A 186 -10.99 9.92 15.36
N GLY A 187 -9.83 10.58 15.19
CA GLY A 187 -9.50 11.29 13.97
C GLY A 187 -9.39 10.37 12.76
N ALA A 188 -8.75 9.20 12.92
CA ALA A 188 -8.67 8.20 11.87
C ALA A 188 -10.05 7.62 11.50
N LEU A 189 -10.90 7.38 12.50
CA LEU A 189 -12.26 6.88 12.27
C LEU A 189 -13.13 7.91 11.53
N VAL A 190 -13.07 9.19 11.90
CA VAL A 190 -13.76 10.27 11.18
C VAL A 190 -13.36 10.32 9.72
N ASP A 191 -12.06 10.21 9.44
CA ASP A 191 -11.52 10.22 8.08
C ASP A 191 -11.98 9.02 7.23
N LEU A 192 -12.39 7.90 7.86
CA LEU A 192 -12.84 6.67 7.20
C LEU A 192 -14.37 6.52 7.13
N THR A 193 -15.14 7.49 7.62
CA THR A 193 -16.61 7.50 7.43
C THR A 193 -16.96 7.61 5.95
N PRO A 194 -18.17 7.21 5.52
CA PRO A 194 -18.61 7.37 4.14
C PRO A 194 -18.38 8.79 3.61
N ALA A 195 -17.97 8.90 2.34
CA ALA A 195 -17.65 10.18 1.72
C ALA A 195 -18.90 11.08 1.63
N TYR A 196 -18.87 12.23 2.28
CA TYR A 196 -19.89 13.28 2.20
C TYR A 196 -19.25 14.65 2.00
N PRO A 197 -19.96 15.66 1.50
CA PRO A 197 -19.42 17.00 1.31
C PRO A 197 -18.76 17.54 2.59
N GLY A 198 -17.47 17.91 2.49
CA GLY A 198 -16.65 18.36 3.63
C GLY A 198 -15.84 17.28 4.32
N SER A 199 -16.06 15.97 4.03
CA SER A 199 -15.21 14.90 4.58
C SER A 199 -13.88 14.80 3.83
N LEU A 200 -12.87 14.18 4.48
CA LEU A 200 -11.56 13.89 3.87
C LEU A 200 -11.72 13.08 2.58
N LEU A 201 -12.52 12.01 2.60
CA LEU A 201 -12.70 11.16 1.43
C LEU A 201 -13.40 11.88 0.28
N HIS A 202 -14.34 12.79 0.56
CA HIS A 202 -14.97 13.63 -0.48
C HIS A 202 -13.93 14.53 -1.15
N TRP A 203 -13.10 15.20 -0.35
CA TRP A 203 -11.98 15.99 -0.86
C TRP A 203 -11.03 15.12 -1.69
N LEU A 204 -10.54 14.01 -1.14
CA LEU A 204 -9.58 13.13 -1.80
C LEU A 204 -10.13 12.58 -3.13
N ASN A 205 -11.39 12.20 -3.16
CA ASN A 205 -12.06 11.64 -4.34
C ASN A 205 -12.32 12.66 -5.46
N SER A 206 -12.21 13.95 -5.15
CA SER A 206 -12.29 15.05 -6.14
C SER A 206 -10.92 15.52 -6.67
N GLN A 207 -9.81 15.07 -6.04
CA GLN A 207 -8.48 15.51 -6.46
C GLN A 207 -8.01 14.79 -7.74
N PRO A 208 -7.26 15.49 -8.63
CA PRO A 208 -6.58 14.81 -9.73
C PRO A 208 -5.56 13.81 -9.19
N HIS A 209 -5.60 12.59 -9.70
CA HIS A 209 -4.66 11.54 -9.36
C HIS A 209 -3.59 11.42 -10.44
N PRO A 210 -2.33 11.10 -10.10
CA PRO A 210 -1.25 10.95 -11.06
C PRO A 210 -1.54 9.85 -12.09
N ASP A 211 -0.88 9.93 -13.24
CA ASP A 211 -1.00 8.94 -14.29
C ASP A 211 -0.05 7.77 -14.03
N ILE A 212 -0.52 6.83 -13.21
CA ILE A 212 0.17 5.60 -12.83
C ILE A 212 -0.80 4.42 -12.97
N ALA A 213 -0.30 3.20 -12.85
CA ALA A 213 -1.13 2.00 -12.84
C ALA A 213 -1.87 1.86 -11.50
N TYR A 214 -3.19 1.59 -11.54
CA TYR A 214 -4.03 1.38 -10.36
C TYR A 214 -4.58 -0.03 -10.35
N TYR A 215 -4.59 -0.66 -9.16
CA TYR A 215 -5.14 -2.00 -8.93
C TYR A 215 -5.95 -2.03 -7.65
N SER A 216 -7.18 -2.55 -7.74
CA SER A 216 -8.06 -2.77 -6.60
C SER A 216 -8.22 -4.27 -6.35
N VAL A 217 -7.74 -4.76 -5.22
CA VAL A 217 -7.99 -6.13 -4.75
C VAL A 217 -9.21 -6.10 -3.84
N ILE A 218 -10.31 -6.68 -4.31
CA ILE A 218 -11.62 -6.58 -3.69
C ILE A 218 -11.96 -7.88 -2.97
N ARG A 219 -12.50 -7.75 -1.76
CA ARG A 219 -13.12 -8.81 -0.97
C ARG A 219 -14.62 -8.78 -1.20
N PRO A 220 -15.20 -9.70 -1.96
CA PRO A 220 -16.64 -9.65 -2.30
C PRO A 220 -17.53 -10.02 -1.10
N GLY A 221 -16.98 -10.76 -0.11
CA GLY A 221 -17.77 -11.37 0.94
C GLY A 221 -18.75 -12.45 0.43
N PRO A 222 -19.55 -13.05 1.32
CA PRO A 222 -20.40 -14.19 0.95
C PRO A 222 -21.48 -13.86 -0.09
N VAL A 223 -21.96 -12.62 -0.13
CA VAL A 223 -23.07 -12.19 -1.00
C VAL A 223 -22.69 -11.02 -1.92
N GLY A 224 -21.41 -10.78 -2.13
CA GLY A 224 -20.92 -9.70 -3.01
C GLY A 224 -20.99 -8.30 -2.41
N MET A 225 -21.37 -8.16 -1.14
CA MET A 225 -21.54 -6.84 -0.49
C MET A 225 -20.26 -6.26 0.10
N GLY A 226 -19.19 -7.03 0.14
CA GLY A 226 -17.91 -6.64 0.74
C GLY A 226 -17.49 -7.60 1.86
N ASP A 227 -16.32 -7.35 2.43
CA ASP A 227 -15.88 -8.08 3.61
C ASP A 227 -16.61 -7.59 4.88
N GLU A 228 -16.19 -8.11 6.04
CA GLU A 228 -16.81 -7.77 7.32
C GLU A 228 -16.66 -6.30 7.73
N LEU A 229 -15.78 -5.54 7.06
CA LEU A 229 -15.42 -4.17 7.42
C LEU A 229 -15.74 -3.16 6.32
N ILE A 230 -15.45 -3.51 5.07
CA ILE A 230 -15.46 -2.57 3.95
C ILE A 230 -16.41 -3.08 2.86
N PRO A 231 -17.42 -2.29 2.46
CA PRO A 231 -18.28 -2.63 1.34
C PRO A 231 -17.49 -2.82 0.04
N ALA A 232 -17.84 -3.82 -0.77
CA ALA A 232 -17.13 -4.14 -2.01
C ALA A 232 -17.03 -2.93 -2.96
N PHE A 233 -18.10 -2.12 -3.06
CA PHE A 233 -18.10 -0.92 -3.88
C PHE A 233 -17.10 0.14 -3.39
N SER A 234 -16.85 0.19 -2.08
CA SER A 234 -15.87 1.10 -1.49
C SER A 234 -14.43 0.67 -1.74
N GLN A 235 -14.20 -0.62 -1.99
CA GLN A 235 -12.87 -1.18 -2.25
C GLN A 235 -12.41 -0.95 -3.71
N ASP A 236 -13.31 -0.66 -4.64
CA ASP A 236 -13.00 -0.46 -6.05
C ASP A 236 -12.76 1.01 -6.38
N MET A 237 -11.52 1.33 -6.75
CA MET A 237 -11.14 2.70 -7.15
C MET A 237 -11.88 3.19 -8.41
N ASN A 238 -12.44 2.30 -9.24
CA ASN A 238 -13.26 2.71 -10.38
C ASN A 238 -14.57 3.41 -9.97
N ASN A 239 -15.00 3.26 -8.72
CA ASN A 239 -16.15 3.97 -8.18
C ASN A 239 -15.83 5.41 -7.75
N ILE A 240 -14.57 5.83 -7.84
CA ILE A 240 -14.13 7.20 -7.67
C ILE A 240 -14.19 7.89 -9.03
N PRO A 241 -14.95 9.00 -9.18
CA PRO A 241 -15.17 9.64 -10.49
C PRO A 241 -13.89 9.92 -11.28
N VAL A 242 -12.84 10.44 -10.62
CA VAL A 242 -11.56 10.80 -11.26
C VAL A 242 -10.68 9.58 -11.59
N LEU A 243 -11.00 8.40 -11.07
CA LEU A 243 -10.27 7.14 -11.34
C LEU A 243 -11.12 6.14 -12.15
N LYS A 244 -12.32 6.52 -12.57
CA LYS A 244 -13.25 5.64 -13.29
C LYS A 244 -12.59 5.03 -14.53
N GLY A 245 -12.57 3.70 -14.58
CA GLY A 245 -11.97 2.94 -15.68
C GLY A 245 -10.44 2.89 -15.68
N ARG A 246 -9.78 3.43 -14.66
CA ARG A 246 -8.31 3.43 -14.55
C ARG A 246 -7.75 2.32 -13.65
N SER A 247 -8.59 1.69 -12.82
CA SER A 247 -8.15 0.63 -11.92
C SER A 247 -8.46 -0.75 -12.52
N GLN A 248 -7.46 -1.62 -12.55
CA GLN A 248 -7.67 -3.05 -12.76
C GLN A 248 -8.20 -3.67 -11.46
N VAL A 249 -9.12 -4.64 -11.58
CA VAL A 249 -9.76 -5.27 -10.43
C VAL A 249 -9.34 -6.73 -10.34
N SER A 250 -8.96 -7.16 -9.14
CA SER A 250 -8.76 -8.54 -8.76
C SER A 250 -9.70 -8.89 -7.62
N ILE A 251 -10.39 -10.03 -7.72
CA ILE A 251 -11.31 -10.50 -6.69
C ILE A 251 -10.64 -11.62 -5.90
N VAL A 252 -10.58 -11.48 -4.58
CA VAL A 252 -10.02 -12.48 -3.66
C VAL A 252 -11.07 -12.78 -2.58
N ALA A 253 -11.66 -13.95 -2.62
CA ALA A 253 -12.74 -14.36 -1.72
C ALA A 253 -12.21 -14.80 -0.35
N THR A 254 -11.67 -13.85 0.40
CA THR A 254 -11.17 -14.03 1.78
C THR A 254 -11.77 -12.97 2.70
N ARG A 255 -11.48 -13.07 4.00
CA ARG A 255 -11.83 -12.05 5.00
C ARG A 255 -10.97 -10.80 4.83
N HIS A 256 -11.26 -9.74 5.59
CA HIS A 256 -10.57 -8.45 5.51
C HIS A 256 -9.05 -8.53 5.68
N MET A 257 -8.60 -9.35 6.63
CA MET A 257 -7.19 -9.42 6.99
C MET A 257 -6.31 -9.97 5.87
N LEU A 258 -5.07 -9.47 5.81
CA LEU A 258 -4.04 -9.96 4.89
C LEU A 258 -3.80 -11.46 5.07
N ASN A 259 -3.48 -12.14 3.98
CA ASN A 259 -3.17 -13.56 3.94
C ASN A 259 -2.22 -13.88 2.77
N PRO A 260 -1.66 -15.10 2.67
CA PRO A 260 -0.69 -15.43 1.61
C PRO A 260 -1.22 -15.28 0.18
N GLN A 261 -2.55 -15.37 -0.06
CA GLN A 261 -3.12 -15.17 -1.40
C GLN A 261 -2.90 -13.72 -1.88
N ASP A 262 -2.87 -12.75 -0.96
CA ASP A 262 -2.56 -11.38 -1.31
C ASP A 262 -1.13 -11.24 -1.85
N GLY A 263 -0.19 -11.98 -1.26
CA GLY A 263 1.17 -12.07 -1.76
C GLY A 263 1.22 -12.58 -3.20
N MET A 264 0.45 -13.61 -3.53
CA MET A 264 0.35 -14.13 -4.90
C MET A 264 -0.27 -13.13 -5.87
N VAL A 265 -1.29 -12.38 -5.43
CA VAL A 265 -1.87 -11.31 -6.25
C VAL A 265 -0.84 -10.22 -6.51
N LEU A 266 -0.09 -9.79 -5.48
CA LEU A 266 0.98 -8.80 -5.64
C LEU A 266 2.03 -9.27 -6.64
N VAL A 267 2.53 -10.50 -6.52
CA VAL A 267 3.50 -11.10 -7.47
C VAL A 267 2.94 -11.07 -8.89
N ASN A 268 1.70 -11.49 -9.10
CA ASN A 268 1.06 -11.50 -10.41
C ASN A 268 0.86 -10.10 -10.99
N VAL A 269 0.56 -9.10 -10.18
CA VAL A 269 0.43 -7.70 -10.63
C VAL A 269 1.79 -7.15 -10.99
N LEU A 270 2.78 -7.30 -10.12
CA LEU A 270 4.14 -6.77 -10.31
C LEU A 270 4.85 -7.39 -11.52
N SER A 271 4.55 -8.63 -11.87
CA SER A 271 5.11 -9.28 -13.08
C SER A 271 4.58 -8.71 -14.41
N ARG A 272 3.57 -7.83 -14.37
CA ARG A 272 2.94 -7.22 -15.55
C ARG A 272 3.24 -5.72 -15.68
N LEU A 273 3.92 -5.16 -14.71
CA LEU A 273 4.31 -3.75 -14.66
C LEU A 273 5.72 -3.55 -15.22
#